data_a0e833ff71abf9b7ca4df96601fa87c5
#
_entry.id   a0e833ff71abf9b7ca4df96601fa87c5
#
_cell.length_a   1.000
_cell.length_b   1.000
_cell.length_c   1.000
_cell.angle_alpha   90.00
_cell.angle_beta   90.00
_cell.angle_gamma   90.00
#
_symmetry.space_group_name_H-M   'P 1'
#
loop_
_entity.id
_entity.type
_entity.pdbx_description
1 polymer ?
#
loop_
_entity_poly.entity_id
_entity_poly.type
_entity_poly.pdbx_seq_one_letter_code
_entity_poly.pdbx_strand_id
1 'polypeptide(L)'
;LSILNTRGGGLAIYGGVIGAILTMVYFNRKKKIPFGLLGDTASCGIVLGQIIGRWGNFFNREAFGGYTDNLLAMQLPLDAVRSGEVTDQMMAHLQVIGGVQFIQVHPTFLYESLWNVGVLIFLLYKIKRRKFNGEVFLCYLGGYGLGRAWIEGLRTDQLLLPVVHWPVSQLLAGVMVVISILLIVLLRRRGDTPKGENRRYESDGNIKGTH
;
A
#
# COMPACT_ATOMS: atom_id res chain seq x y z
N LEU A 1 21.59 -20.46 -3.74
CA LEU A 1 20.49 -21.23 -4.40
C LEU A 1 19.13 -21.06 -3.70
N SER A 2 19.09 -20.59 -2.44
CA SER A 2 17.84 -20.30 -1.71
C SER A 2 17.01 -19.17 -2.33
N ILE A 3 17.62 -18.27 -3.10
CA ILE A 3 16.97 -17.16 -3.82
C ILE A 3 16.02 -17.66 -4.94
N LEU A 4 16.23 -18.87 -5.45
CA LEU A 4 15.38 -19.48 -6.48
C LEU A 4 14.25 -20.34 -5.91
N ASN A 5 14.20 -20.52 -4.59
CA ASN A 5 13.17 -21.30 -3.94
C ASN A 5 11.90 -20.48 -3.70
N THR A 6 11.05 -20.36 -4.71
CA THR A 6 9.78 -19.63 -4.68
C THR A 6 8.73 -20.26 -3.75
N ARG A 7 8.94 -21.48 -3.27
CA ARG A 7 8.01 -22.17 -2.35
C ARG A 7 8.08 -21.67 -0.91
N GLY A 8 9.12 -20.92 -0.55
CA GLY A 8 9.30 -20.33 0.79
C GLY A 8 8.51 -19.02 1.05
N GLY A 9 7.70 -18.55 0.14
CA GLY A 9 6.68 -17.52 0.36
C GLY A 9 7.11 -16.05 0.30
N GLY A 10 8.32 -15.66 0.65
CA GLY A 10 8.72 -14.23 0.72
C GLY A 10 9.22 -13.63 -0.60
N LEU A 11 9.82 -14.41 -1.44
CA LEU A 11 10.49 -13.96 -2.68
C LEU A 11 9.54 -13.74 -3.87
N ALA A 12 8.36 -14.34 -3.86
CA ALA A 12 7.38 -14.23 -4.95
C ALA A 12 6.89 -12.77 -5.13
N ILE A 13 6.73 -12.03 -4.03
CA ILE A 13 6.29 -10.61 -4.07
C ILE A 13 7.38 -9.73 -4.71
N TYR A 14 8.64 -9.92 -4.33
CA TYR A 14 9.74 -9.14 -4.91
C TYR A 14 9.92 -9.43 -6.40
N GLY A 15 9.79 -10.68 -6.83
CA GLY A 15 9.81 -11.07 -8.24
C GLY A 15 8.68 -10.41 -9.03
N GLY A 16 7.46 -10.37 -8.47
CA GLY A 16 6.32 -9.69 -9.06
C GLY A 16 6.54 -8.18 -9.20
N VAL A 17 7.08 -7.53 -8.16
CA VAL A 17 7.40 -6.09 -8.18
C VAL A 17 8.48 -5.76 -9.22
N ILE A 18 9.56 -6.55 -9.27
CA ILE A 18 10.64 -6.36 -10.27
C ILE A 18 10.08 -6.56 -11.67
N GLY A 19 9.31 -7.62 -11.91
CA GLY A 19 8.66 -7.88 -13.20
C GLY A 19 7.74 -6.75 -13.62
N ALA A 20 6.93 -6.22 -12.72
CA ALA A 20 6.06 -5.08 -12.96
C ALA A 20 6.84 -3.81 -13.33
N ILE A 21 7.93 -3.50 -12.60
CA ILE A 21 8.80 -2.35 -12.90
C ILE A 21 9.46 -2.51 -14.27
N LEU A 22 10.03 -3.67 -14.59
CA LEU A 22 10.66 -3.93 -15.89
C LEU A 22 9.66 -3.80 -17.04
N THR A 23 8.46 -4.37 -16.87
CA THR A 23 7.38 -4.24 -17.85
C THR A 23 6.96 -2.79 -18.04
N MET A 24 6.85 -2.02 -16.95
CA MET A 24 6.52 -0.60 -16.99
C MET A 24 7.58 0.21 -17.72
N VAL A 25 8.87 -0.05 -17.46
CA VAL A 25 9.99 0.61 -18.15
C VAL A 25 10.02 0.26 -19.63
N TYR A 26 9.84 -1.02 -19.99
CA TYR A 26 9.78 -1.46 -21.37
C TYR A 26 8.62 -0.80 -22.12
N PHE A 27 7.41 -0.81 -21.54
CA PHE A 27 6.22 -0.22 -22.14
C PHE A 27 6.36 1.28 -22.33
N ASN A 28 6.90 1.98 -21.34
CA ASN A 28 7.18 3.41 -21.39
C ASN A 28 8.11 3.76 -22.57
N ARG A 29 9.23 3.03 -22.69
CA ARG A 29 10.18 3.25 -23.80
C ARG A 29 9.57 2.96 -25.16
N LYS A 30 8.82 1.88 -25.30
CA LYS A 30 8.18 1.48 -26.56
C LYS A 30 7.08 2.45 -27.01
N LYS A 31 6.26 2.91 -26.08
CA LYS A 31 5.10 3.78 -26.36
C LYS A 31 5.39 5.26 -26.22
N LYS A 32 6.59 5.64 -25.75
CA LYS A 32 7.00 7.03 -25.48
C LYS A 32 6.05 7.79 -24.56
N ILE A 33 5.42 7.08 -23.60
CA ILE A 33 4.51 7.65 -22.62
C ILE A 33 5.33 8.26 -21.48
N PRO A 34 5.03 9.47 -20.96
CA PRO A 34 5.72 10.02 -19.80
C PRO A 34 5.63 9.08 -18.60
N PHE A 35 6.77 8.79 -17.95
CA PHE A 35 6.83 7.85 -16.84
C PHE A 35 5.87 8.23 -15.69
N GLY A 36 5.77 9.53 -15.41
CA GLY A 36 4.85 10.04 -14.39
C GLY A 36 3.38 9.74 -14.69
N LEU A 37 2.97 9.82 -15.97
CA LEU A 37 1.59 9.51 -16.37
C LEU A 37 1.25 8.03 -16.14
N LEU A 38 2.19 7.15 -16.44
CA LEU A 38 2.02 5.72 -16.20
C LEU A 38 1.94 5.41 -14.71
N GLY A 39 2.78 6.08 -13.90
CA GLY A 39 2.73 6.01 -12.44
C GLY A 39 1.39 6.48 -11.87
N ASP A 40 0.87 7.61 -12.38
CA ASP A 40 -0.44 8.14 -11.96
C ASP A 40 -1.57 7.14 -12.21
N THR A 41 -1.57 6.49 -13.38
CA THR A 41 -2.57 5.49 -13.74
C THR A 41 -2.42 4.22 -12.91
N ALA A 42 -1.17 3.74 -12.73
CA ALA A 42 -0.89 2.54 -11.95
C ALA A 42 -1.25 2.69 -10.47
N SER A 43 -1.13 3.89 -9.89
CA SER A 43 -1.39 4.16 -8.48
C SER A 43 -2.79 3.74 -8.03
N CYS A 44 -3.81 4.05 -8.83
CA CYS A 44 -5.19 3.68 -8.50
C CYS A 44 -5.38 2.16 -8.49
N GLY A 45 -4.76 1.45 -9.45
CA GLY A 45 -4.79 0.00 -9.50
C GLY A 45 -4.03 -0.65 -8.34
N ILE A 46 -2.87 -0.10 -7.97
CA ILE A 46 -2.06 -0.58 -6.84
C ILE A 46 -2.84 -0.45 -5.53
N VAL A 47 -3.44 0.72 -5.26
CA VAL A 47 -4.24 0.93 -4.04
C VAL A 47 -5.43 -0.01 -3.99
N LEU A 48 -6.13 -0.21 -5.12
CA LEU A 48 -7.24 -1.16 -5.18
C LEU A 48 -6.76 -2.59 -4.87
N GLY A 49 -5.63 -2.99 -5.45
CA GLY A 49 -5.00 -4.27 -5.15
C GLY A 49 -4.62 -4.40 -3.66
N GLN A 50 -4.14 -3.33 -3.04
CA GLN A 50 -3.85 -3.30 -1.60
C GLN A 50 -5.11 -3.44 -0.75
N ILE A 51 -6.21 -2.74 -1.08
CA ILE A 51 -7.50 -2.85 -0.38
C ILE A 51 -7.95 -4.32 -0.35
N ILE A 52 -7.96 -4.98 -1.51
CA ILE A 52 -8.40 -6.38 -1.64
C ILE A 52 -7.39 -7.32 -0.96
N GLY A 53 -6.09 -7.08 -1.17
CA GLY A 53 -5.02 -7.93 -0.64
C GLY A 53 -4.99 -8.00 0.89
N ARG A 54 -5.43 -6.92 1.60
CA ARG A 54 -5.52 -6.94 3.07
C ARG A 54 -6.54 -7.94 3.61
N TRP A 55 -7.56 -8.25 2.86
CA TRP A 55 -8.49 -9.32 3.23
C TRP A 55 -7.85 -10.71 3.17
N GLY A 56 -6.79 -10.88 2.38
CA GLY A 56 -5.95 -12.09 2.41
C GLY A 56 -5.34 -12.33 3.80
N ASN A 57 -4.84 -11.27 4.47
CA ASN A 57 -4.33 -11.38 5.83
C ASN A 57 -5.42 -11.83 6.83
N PHE A 58 -6.66 -11.36 6.67
CA PHE A 58 -7.78 -11.81 7.48
C PHE A 58 -8.04 -13.32 7.30
N PHE A 59 -8.11 -13.79 6.07
CA PHE A 59 -8.35 -15.22 5.81
C PHE A 59 -7.18 -16.10 6.25
N ASN A 60 -5.95 -15.60 6.14
CA ASN A 60 -4.75 -16.30 6.59
C ASN A 60 -4.51 -16.18 8.11
N ARG A 61 -5.28 -15.35 8.82
CA ARG A 61 -5.15 -15.09 10.26
C ARG A 61 -3.73 -14.64 10.63
N GLU A 62 -3.19 -13.70 9.86
CA GLU A 62 -1.81 -13.20 10.01
C GLU A 62 -1.79 -11.67 10.02
N ALA A 63 -0.65 -11.09 10.44
CA ALA A 63 -0.42 -9.65 10.42
C ALA A 63 -1.46 -8.83 11.21
N PHE A 64 -2.01 -9.39 12.27
CA PHE A 64 -2.91 -8.70 13.19
C PHE A 64 -2.12 -7.81 14.18
N GLY A 65 -2.83 -6.95 14.89
CA GLY A 65 -2.22 -6.07 15.89
C GLY A 65 -2.20 -6.66 17.29
N GLY A 66 -1.71 -5.89 18.26
CA GLY A 66 -1.69 -6.24 19.67
C GLY A 66 -3.08 -6.49 20.26
N TYR A 67 -3.12 -6.87 21.54
CA TYR A 67 -4.36 -7.02 22.28
C TYR A 67 -5.17 -5.71 22.28
N THR A 68 -6.47 -5.84 22.12
CA THR A 68 -7.41 -4.73 22.25
C THR A 68 -8.78 -5.23 22.73
N ASP A 69 -9.49 -4.39 23.47
CA ASP A 69 -10.87 -4.57 23.90
C ASP A 69 -11.86 -3.60 23.24
N ASN A 70 -11.39 -2.90 22.18
CA ASN A 70 -12.22 -1.92 21.50
C ASN A 70 -13.38 -2.59 20.71
N LEU A 71 -14.34 -1.78 20.27
CA LEU A 71 -15.54 -2.22 19.55
C LEU A 71 -15.24 -3.03 18.27
N LEU A 72 -14.09 -2.80 17.64
CA LEU A 72 -13.67 -3.48 16.41
C LEU A 72 -12.74 -4.67 16.69
N ALA A 73 -12.56 -5.08 17.95
CA ALA A 73 -11.68 -6.18 18.30
C ALA A 73 -12.05 -7.46 17.54
N MET A 74 -11.04 -8.12 16.98
CA MET A 74 -11.18 -9.37 16.25
C MET A 74 -10.76 -10.55 17.14
N GLN A 75 -11.56 -11.60 17.16
CA GLN A 75 -11.26 -12.84 17.88
C GLN A 75 -10.68 -13.86 16.91
N LEU A 76 -9.55 -14.46 17.28
CA LEU A 76 -8.87 -15.50 16.50
C LEU A 76 -8.65 -16.73 17.38
N PRO A 77 -8.94 -17.95 16.88
CA PRO A 77 -8.59 -19.17 17.60
C PRO A 77 -7.08 -19.26 17.81
N LEU A 78 -6.63 -19.56 19.03
CA LEU A 78 -5.22 -19.59 19.39
C LEU A 78 -4.44 -20.63 18.59
N ASP A 79 -5.04 -21.78 18.29
CA ASP A 79 -4.46 -22.87 17.51
C ASP A 79 -4.31 -22.55 16.01
N ALA A 80 -5.00 -21.51 15.54
CA ALA A 80 -5.02 -21.13 14.13
C ALA A 80 -4.09 -19.95 13.79
N VAL A 81 -3.36 -19.42 14.78
CA VAL A 81 -2.40 -18.32 14.61
C VAL A 81 -0.98 -18.81 14.86
N ARG A 82 0.02 -18.08 14.32
CA ARG A 82 1.43 -18.41 14.55
C ARG A 82 1.83 -18.07 15.97
N SER A 83 2.44 -19.03 16.68
CA SER A 83 2.85 -18.84 18.09
C SER A 83 3.80 -17.66 18.30
N GLY A 84 4.62 -17.31 17.30
CA GLY A 84 5.53 -16.16 17.37
C GLY A 84 4.85 -14.78 17.25
N GLU A 85 3.58 -14.74 16.89
CA GLU A 85 2.80 -13.49 16.80
C GLU A 85 1.93 -13.26 18.05
N VAL A 86 1.86 -14.25 18.94
CA VAL A 86 1.07 -14.19 20.19
C VAL A 86 1.90 -13.55 21.29
N THR A 87 1.39 -12.47 21.89
CA THR A 87 2.06 -11.77 22.98
C THR A 87 1.56 -12.23 24.35
N ASP A 88 2.35 -12.01 25.41
CA ASP A 88 1.95 -12.32 26.79
C ASP A 88 0.67 -11.59 27.18
N GLN A 89 0.45 -10.40 26.66
CA GLN A 89 -0.75 -9.62 26.89
C GLN A 89 -2.01 -10.27 26.28
N MET A 90 -1.89 -10.87 25.09
CA MET A 90 -2.99 -11.67 24.50
C MET A 90 -3.26 -12.91 25.31
N MET A 91 -2.22 -13.58 25.81
CA MET A 91 -2.35 -14.77 26.66
C MET A 91 -3.03 -14.46 28.01
N ALA A 92 -2.75 -13.29 28.59
CA ALA A 92 -3.38 -12.84 29.84
C ALA A 92 -4.88 -12.58 29.68
N HIS A 93 -5.38 -12.34 28.46
CA HIS A 93 -6.77 -12.02 28.16
C HIS A 93 -7.47 -13.08 27.28
N LEU A 94 -7.01 -14.32 27.35
CA LEU A 94 -7.63 -15.43 26.62
C LEU A 94 -9.10 -15.57 26.97
N GLN A 95 -9.91 -15.75 25.94
CA GLN A 95 -11.34 -16.09 26.10
C GLN A 95 -11.57 -17.53 25.68
N VAL A 96 -12.35 -18.26 26.49
CA VAL A 96 -12.74 -19.63 26.17
C VAL A 96 -14.22 -19.65 25.79
N ILE A 97 -14.47 -19.93 24.50
CA ILE A 97 -15.82 -19.99 23.94
C ILE A 97 -16.03 -21.39 23.36
N GLY A 98 -16.99 -22.12 23.89
CA GLY A 98 -17.30 -23.49 23.42
C GLY A 98 -16.14 -24.48 23.53
N GLY A 99 -15.20 -24.27 24.49
CA GLY A 99 -14.04 -25.13 24.70
C GLY A 99 -12.84 -24.77 23.82
N VAL A 100 -12.95 -23.75 22.95
CA VAL A 100 -11.86 -23.22 22.10
C VAL A 100 -11.31 -21.94 22.71
N GLN A 101 -9.99 -21.81 22.74
CA GLN A 101 -9.30 -20.61 23.22
C GLN A 101 -9.17 -19.58 22.10
N PHE A 102 -9.55 -18.34 22.39
CA PHE A 102 -9.46 -17.21 21.47
C PHE A 102 -8.59 -16.11 22.04
N ILE A 103 -7.75 -15.52 21.19
CA ILE A 103 -7.08 -14.24 21.42
C ILE A 103 -7.91 -13.11 20.84
N GLN A 104 -7.84 -11.91 21.46
CA GLN A 104 -8.54 -10.72 21.00
C GLN A 104 -7.53 -9.67 20.58
N VAL A 105 -7.64 -9.17 19.32
CA VAL A 105 -6.57 -8.41 18.67
C VAL A 105 -7.11 -7.26 17.81
N HIS A 106 -6.25 -6.26 17.51
CA HIS A 106 -6.58 -5.24 16.54
C HIS A 106 -6.70 -5.81 15.12
N PRO A 107 -7.80 -5.56 14.39
CA PRO A 107 -7.98 -5.98 13.00
C PRO A 107 -7.23 -5.02 12.05
N THR A 108 -5.91 -5.08 12.03
CA THR A 108 -5.06 -4.20 11.22
C THR A 108 -5.38 -4.28 9.74
N PHE A 109 -5.79 -5.44 9.23
CA PHE A 109 -6.25 -5.61 7.86
C PHE A 109 -7.42 -4.67 7.52
N LEU A 110 -8.38 -4.50 8.44
CA LEU A 110 -9.53 -3.63 8.27
C LEU A 110 -9.10 -2.15 8.28
N TYR A 111 -8.24 -1.78 9.22
CA TYR A 111 -7.73 -0.40 9.32
C TYR A 111 -6.96 -0.02 8.05
N GLU A 112 -6.07 -0.89 7.56
CA GLU A 112 -5.32 -0.65 6.33
C GLU A 112 -6.24 -0.61 5.10
N SER A 113 -7.23 -1.51 5.02
CA SER A 113 -8.20 -1.53 3.93
C SER A 113 -9.03 -0.24 3.88
N LEU A 114 -9.60 0.18 5.01
CA LEU A 114 -10.39 1.42 5.10
C LEU A 114 -9.55 2.67 4.82
N TRP A 115 -8.32 2.73 5.33
CA TRP A 115 -7.40 3.81 5.03
C TRP A 115 -7.12 3.90 3.53
N ASN A 116 -6.82 2.78 2.90
CA ASN A 116 -6.56 2.71 1.47
C ASN A 116 -7.79 3.05 0.62
N VAL A 117 -9.01 2.75 1.07
CA VAL A 117 -10.23 3.24 0.43
C VAL A 117 -10.27 4.77 0.43
N GLY A 118 -9.97 5.40 1.56
CA GLY A 118 -9.86 6.86 1.65
C GLY A 118 -8.79 7.42 0.70
N VAL A 119 -7.62 6.79 0.65
CA VAL A 119 -6.55 7.15 -0.31
C VAL A 119 -7.03 7.00 -1.74
N LEU A 120 -7.69 5.89 -2.10
CA LEU A 120 -8.22 5.68 -3.45
C LEU A 120 -9.21 6.77 -3.87
N ILE A 121 -10.16 7.11 -3.01
CA ILE A 121 -11.14 8.17 -3.27
C ILE A 121 -10.41 9.50 -3.52
N PHE A 122 -9.41 9.82 -2.69
CA PHE A 122 -8.59 11.01 -2.87
C PHE A 122 -7.82 10.99 -4.20
N LEU A 123 -7.22 9.87 -4.60
CA LEU A 123 -6.50 9.75 -5.87
C LEU A 123 -7.44 9.89 -7.07
N LEU A 124 -8.63 9.30 -7.05
CA LEU A 124 -9.64 9.43 -8.10
C LEU A 124 -10.11 10.87 -8.27
N TYR A 125 -10.28 11.59 -7.16
CA TYR A 125 -10.55 13.02 -7.20
C TYR A 125 -9.38 13.81 -7.79
N LYS A 126 -8.15 13.44 -7.41
CA LYS A 126 -6.93 14.14 -7.77
C LYS A 126 -6.51 13.93 -9.24
N ILE A 127 -6.78 12.76 -9.82
CA ILE A 127 -6.37 12.41 -11.18
C ILE A 127 -6.90 13.41 -12.24
N LYS A 128 -8.12 13.90 -12.03
CA LYS A 128 -8.73 14.93 -12.90
C LYS A 128 -8.18 16.34 -12.66
N ARG A 129 -7.47 16.58 -11.57
CA ARG A 129 -6.98 17.89 -11.12
C ARG A 129 -5.47 17.94 -10.95
N ARG A 130 -4.75 16.98 -11.51
CA ARG A 130 -3.30 16.94 -11.42
C ARG A 130 -2.69 18.14 -12.16
N LYS A 131 -1.61 18.67 -11.61
CA LYS A 131 -0.87 19.81 -12.18
C LYS A 131 0.33 19.38 -13.02
N PHE A 132 0.87 18.19 -12.78
CA PHE A 132 1.97 17.58 -13.53
C PHE A 132 1.84 16.06 -13.56
N ASN A 133 2.53 15.41 -14.51
CA ASN A 133 2.56 13.96 -14.63
C ASN A 133 3.39 13.36 -13.50
N GLY A 134 2.82 12.44 -12.70
CA GLY A 134 3.41 11.85 -11.51
C GLY A 134 2.87 12.42 -10.19
N GLU A 135 2.01 13.45 -10.24
CA GLU A 135 1.45 14.05 -9.03
C GLU A 135 0.57 13.06 -8.25
N VAL A 136 -0.23 12.27 -8.95
CA VAL A 136 -1.11 11.27 -8.33
C VAL A 136 -0.29 10.13 -7.72
N PHE A 137 0.79 9.72 -8.39
CA PHE A 137 1.72 8.73 -7.86
C PHE A 137 2.40 9.21 -6.57
N LEU A 138 2.85 10.47 -6.52
CA LEU A 138 3.41 11.05 -5.29
C LEU A 138 2.35 11.18 -4.19
N CYS A 139 1.12 11.53 -4.52
CA CYS A 139 0.01 11.53 -3.57
C CYS A 139 -0.28 10.12 -3.02
N TYR A 140 -0.18 9.09 -3.88
CA TYR A 140 -0.27 7.69 -3.45
C TYR A 140 0.84 7.34 -2.45
N LEU A 141 2.11 7.62 -2.79
CA LEU A 141 3.23 7.32 -1.90
C LEU A 141 3.08 8.02 -0.54
N GLY A 142 2.68 9.29 -0.53
CA GLY A 142 2.43 10.04 0.70
C GLY A 142 1.26 9.48 1.50
N GLY A 143 0.12 9.23 0.85
CA GLY A 143 -1.09 8.71 1.50
C GLY A 143 -0.90 7.29 2.07
N TYR A 144 -0.28 6.40 1.28
CA TYR A 144 0.06 5.06 1.74
C TYR A 144 1.09 5.09 2.87
N GLY A 145 2.14 5.91 2.73
CA GLY A 145 3.16 6.08 3.77
C GLY A 145 2.57 6.56 5.10
N LEU A 146 1.65 7.53 5.08
CA LEU A 146 0.95 7.99 6.29
C LEU A 146 0.18 6.85 6.97
N GLY A 147 -0.60 6.08 6.21
CA GLY A 147 -1.33 4.92 6.72
C GLY A 147 -0.38 3.89 7.34
N ARG A 148 0.69 3.56 6.62
CA ARG A 148 1.68 2.59 7.07
C ARG A 148 2.40 3.04 8.34
N ALA A 149 2.70 4.33 8.47
CA ALA A 149 3.43 4.87 9.63
C ALA A 149 2.68 4.67 10.95
N TRP A 150 1.35 4.86 10.98
CA TRP A 150 0.59 4.69 12.22
C TRP A 150 0.10 3.26 12.44
N ILE A 151 -0.29 2.53 11.37
CA ILE A 151 -0.80 1.15 11.52
C ILE A 151 0.32 0.19 11.89
N GLU A 152 1.54 0.41 11.39
CA GLU A 152 2.70 -0.40 11.77
C GLU A 152 2.94 -0.38 13.28
N GLY A 153 2.67 0.74 13.96
CA GLY A 153 2.77 0.82 15.41
C GLY A 153 1.83 -0.10 16.19
N LEU A 154 0.76 -0.60 15.55
CA LEU A 154 -0.20 -1.53 16.15
C LEU A 154 0.17 -3.00 15.93
N ARG A 155 1.08 -3.30 15.00
CA ARG A 155 1.42 -4.68 14.59
C ARG A 155 2.36 -5.35 15.58
N THR A 156 2.22 -6.66 15.72
CA THR A 156 3.06 -7.49 16.59
C THR A 156 4.26 -8.10 15.86
N ASP A 157 4.21 -8.18 14.53
CA ASP A 157 5.23 -8.78 13.66
C ASP A 157 6.23 -7.77 13.07
N GLN A 158 6.54 -6.71 13.83
CA GLN A 158 7.41 -5.61 13.37
C GLN A 158 8.86 -6.07 13.22
N LEU A 159 9.50 -5.72 12.08
CA LEU A 159 10.94 -5.85 11.91
C LEU A 159 11.63 -4.63 12.50
N LEU A 160 12.30 -4.80 13.65
CA LEU A 160 12.98 -3.73 14.35
C LEU A 160 14.45 -3.59 13.88
N LEU A 161 14.93 -2.34 13.80
CA LEU A 161 16.35 -2.05 13.59
C LEU A 161 17.18 -2.47 14.82
N PRO A 162 18.31 -3.17 14.63
CA PRO A 162 19.09 -3.70 15.74
C PRO A 162 19.60 -2.67 16.74
N VAL A 163 19.82 -1.40 16.31
CA VAL A 163 20.45 -0.35 17.11
C VAL A 163 19.42 0.59 17.75
N VAL A 164 18.34 0.93 17.02
CA VAL A 164 17.40 2.00 17.43
C VAL A 164 16.06 1.43 17.89
N HIS A 165 15.83 0.13 17.71
CA HIS A 165 14.58 -0.58 18.03
C HIS A 165 13.33 0.05 17.38
N TRP A 166 13.50 0.76 16.27
CA TRP A 166 12.39 1.31 15.50
C TRP A 166 12.00 0.37 14.36
N PRO A 167 10.69 0.27 14.04
CA PRO A 167 10.23 -0.52 12.90
C PRO A 167 10.77 0.04 11.59
N VAL A 168 11.48 -0.79 10.82
CA VAL A 168 12.06 -0.40 9.53
C VAL A 168 11.01 0.13 8.57
N SER A 169 9.85 -0.52 8.54
CA SER A 169 8.72 -0.13 7.69
C SER A 169 8.13 1.23 8.08
N GLN A 170 8.13 1.58 9.37
CA GLN A 170 7.67 2.89 9.84
C GLN A 170 8.62 4.01 9.44
N LEU A 171 9.92 3.78 9.56
CA LEU A 171 10.94 4.74 9.10
C LEU A 171 10.85 4.97 7.59
N LEU A 172 10.77 3.87 6.81
CA LEU A 172 10.61 3.95 5.36
C LEU A 172 9.34 4.70 4.97
N ALA A 173 8.24 4.44 5.66
CA ALA A 173 6.97 5.14 5.45
C ALA A 173 7.10 6.64 5.71
N GLY A 174 7.77 7.04 6.79
CA GLY A 174 8.05 8.45 7.09
C GLY A 174 8.88 9.12 6.01
N VAL A 175 9.94 8.47 5.54
CA VAL A 175 10.79 8.96 4.43
C VAL A 175 9.95 9.12 3.14
N MET A 176 9.11 8.16 2.81
CA MET A 176 8.21 8.24 1.64
C MET A 176 7.28 9.46 1.73
N VAL A 177 6.70 9.73 2.90
CA VAL A 177 5.84 10.91 3.12
C VAL A 177 6.60 12.20 2.88
N VAL A 178 7.77 12.36 3.51
CA VAL A 178 8.59 13.57 3.39
C VAL A 178 9.02 13.79 1.95
N ILE A 179 9.56 12.78 1.28
CA ILE A 179 9.98 12.86 -0.13
C ILE A 179 8.80 13.22 -1.02
N SER A 180 7.63 12.61 -0.81
CA SER A 180 6.44 12.88 -1.61
C SER A 180 6.00 14.33 -1.49
N ILE A 181 5.94 14.88 -0.28
CA ILE A 181 5.58 16.27 -0.03
C ILE A 181 6.59 17.22 -0.67
N LEU A 182 7.88 16.99 -0.45
CA LEU A 182 8.95 17.82 -1.03
C LEU A 182 8.89 17.84 -2.56
N LEU A 183 8.76 16.67 -3.20
CA LEU A 183 8.68 16.58 -4.65
C LEU A 183 7.41 17.24 -5.20
N ILE A 184 6.26 17.07 -4.55
CA ILE A 184 5.02 17.76 -4.96
C ILE A 184 5.22 19.28 -4.90
N VAL A 185 5.78 19.81 -3.82
CA VAL A 185 6.00 21.26 -3.67
C VAL A 185 7.00 21.77 -4.70
N LEU A 186 8.12 21.08 -4.88
CA LEU A 186 9.18 21.51 -5.83
C LEU A 186 8.70 21.46 -7.27
N LEU A 187 8.02 20.38 -7.69
CA LEU A 187 7.55 20.23 -9.08
C LEU A 187 6.40 21.19 -9.39
N ARG A 188 5.53 21.47 -8.43
CA ARG A 188 4.52 22.52 -8.61
C ARG A 188 5.10 23.91 -8.78
N ARG A 189 6.21 24.23 -8.07
CA ARG A 189 6.91 25.52 -8.19
C ARG A 189 7.61 25.67 -9.53
N ARG A 190 8.11 24.58 -10.12
CA ARG A 190 8.76 24.61 -11.45
C ARG A 190 7.80 24.90 -12.60
N GLY A 191 6.48 24.86 -12.37
CA GLY A 191 5.50 25.20 -13.39
C GLY A 191 5.44 24.22 -14.55
N ASP A 192 5.92 22.98 -14.37
CA ASP A 192 5.80 21.88 -15.34
C ASP A 192 4.33 21.46 -15.49
N THR A 193 3.51 22.38 -15.97
CA THR A 193 2.14 22.04 -16.36
C THR A 193 2.19 21.14 -17.59
N PRO A 194 1.34 20.09 -17.65
CA PRO A 194 1.18 19.26 -18.84
C PRO A 194 0.53 20.10 -19.95
N LYS A 195 1.30 21.04 -20.51
CA LYS A 195 0.89 21.80 -21.69
C LYS A 195 0.97 20.86 -22.88
N GLY A 196 -0.11 20.28 -23.30
CA GLY A 196 -0.21 19.70 -24.63
C GLY A 196 -0.92 18.37 -24.78
N GLU A 197 -1.25 17.64 -23.70
CA GLU A 197 -1.81 16.29 -23.84
C GLU A 197 -3.31 16.29 -24.18
N ASN A 198 -4.08 17.27 -23.71
CA ASN A 198 -5.50 17.39 -24.10
C ASN A 198 -5.71 17.73 -25.57
N ARG A 199 -4.75 18.39 -26.23
CA ARG A 199 -4.90 18.74 -27.67
C ARG A 199 -4.68 17.53 -28.61
N ARG A 200 -3.91 16.53 -28.23
CA ARG A 200 -3.73 15.34 -29.08
C ARG A 200 -4.95 14.43 -29.10
N TYR A 201 -5.62 14.26 -27.96
CA TYR A 201 -6.84 13.43 -27.89
C TYR A 201 -8.03 14.10 -28.58
N GLU A 202 -8.12 15.45 -28.54
CA GLU A 202 -9.14 16.19 -29.26
C GLU A 202 -8.90 16.22 -30.79
N SER A 203 -7.64 16.30 -31.24
CA SER A 203 -7.32 16.27 -32.67
C SER A 203 -7.51 14.89 -33.31
N ASP A 204 -7.17 13.82 -32.61
CA ASP A 204 -7.35 12.44 -33.10
C ASP A 204 -8.81 11.97 -33.04
N GLY A 205 -9.62 12.54 -32.11
CA GLY A 205 -11.06 12.30 -32.04
C GLY A 205 -11.85 12.96 -33.19
N ASN A 206 -11.34 14.09 -33.70
CA ASN A 206 -12.04 14.84 -34.74
C ASN A 206 -11.71 14.35 -36.17
N ILE A 207 -10.69 13.49 -36.34
CA ILE A 207 -10.34 12.91 -37.66
C ILE A 207 -11.17 11.65 -38.01
N LYS A 208 -11.89 11.05 -37.05
CA LYS A 208 -12.71 9.86 -37.28
C LYS A 208 -14.20 10.12 -37.49
N GLY A 209 -14.62 11.38 -37.59
CA GLY A 209 -16.05 11.76 -37.75
C GLY A 209 -16.46 12.17 -39.16
N THR A 210 -15.61 12.04 -40.17
CA THR A 210 -15.97 12.35 -41.57
C THR A 210 -15.64 11.17 -42.46
N HIS A 211 -16.51 10.17 -42.45
CA HIS A 211 -16.83 9.30 -43.60
C HIS A 211 -18.18 8.62 -43.33
#